data_1e3f28dacf1efab856fbdb3ed8071b25
#
_entry.id   1e3f28dacf1efab856fbdb3ed8071b25
#
_cell.length_a   1.000
_cell.length_b   1.000
_cell.length_c   1.000
_cell.angle_alpha   90.00
_cell.angle_beta   90.00
_cell.angle_gamma   90.00
#
_symmetry.space_group_name_H-M   'P 1'
#
loop_
_entity.id
_entity.type
_entity.pdbx_description
1 polymer ?
#
loop_
_entity_poly.entity_id
_entity_poly.type
_entity_poly.pdbx_seq_one_letter_code
_entity_poly.pdbx_strand_id
1 'polypeptide(L)'
;MQPPAASADRFEKIVDQLGLHWDGPALAALSTEIENLAGSQRPAPFDAAAIAGHVVTMRPDSELFAWWLADLVLAQRLGWQRPLPLLMAQVFGPSFRTEASGGRRIRPGDKNFERAVCVALVAAAADACRLAAELSRRAEKLLAVAPKLRAKGAGDVIFLLLSEDAXXXAVSGSLATKNLSRFASRRLFERLQQLDAVRELSGRTTFRLFGL
;
A
#
# COMPACT_ATOMS: atom_id res chain seq x y z
N MET A 1 -9.43 -15.88 10.10
CA MET A 1 -8.55 -15.78 8.89
C MET A 1 -7.13 -15.65 9.37
N GLN A 2 -6.21 -16.39 8.73
CA GLN A 2 -4.80 -16.42 9.16
C GLN A 2 -3.98 -15.29 8.56
N PRO A 3 -2.93 -14.84 9.25
CA PRO A 3 -1.97 -13.89 8.67
C PRO A 3 -1.33 -14.43 7.40
N PRO A 4 -0.76 -13.56 6.55
CA PRO A 4 -0.15 -14.00 5.30
C PRO A 4 1.05 -14.91 5.56
N ALA A 5 1.07 -16.06 4.91
CA ALA A 5 2.14 -17.03 5.08
C ALA A 5 3.47 -16.50 4.50
N ALA A 6 4.55 -16.74 5.22
CA ALA A 6 5.90 -16.60 4.69
C ALA A 6 6.23 -17.93 3.99
N SER A 7 6.37 -17.94 2.68
CA SER A 7 6.75 -19.14 1.94
C SER A 7 7.77 -18.81 0.86
N ALA A 8 8.69 -19.73 0.63
CA ALA A 8 9.75 -19.58 -0.37
C ALA A 8 9.16 -19.32 -1.76
N ASP A 9 8.09 -20.03 -2.15
CA ASP A 9 7.41 -19.86 -3.44
C ASP A 9 6.85 -18.44 -3.63
N ARG A 10 6.32 -17.85 -2.54
CA ARG A 10 5.82 -16.49 -2.57
C ARG A 10 6.98 -15.50 -2.73
N PHE A 11 8.06 -15.74 -2.01
CA PHE A 11 9.27 -14.90 -2.07
C PHE A 11 9.88 -14.95 -3.47
N GLU A 12 9.95 -16.14 -4.08
CA GLU A 12 10.43 -16.31 -5.45
C GLU A 12 9.65 -15.41 -6.44
N LYS A 13 8.33 -15.46 -6.36
CA LYS A 13 7.48 -14.60 -7.22
C LYS A 13 7.75 -13.11 -7.01
N ILE A 14 7.96 -12.69 -5.76
CA ILE A 14 8.22 -11.27 -5.44
C ILE A 14 9.61 -10.84 -5.95
N VAL A 15 10.65 -11.64 -5.71
CA VAL A 15 12.00 -11.27 -6.16
C VAL A 15 12.07 -11.26 -7.69
N ASP A 16 11.37 -12.16 -8.37
CA ASP A 16 11.24 -12.16 -9.83
C ASP A 16 10.57 -10.86 -10.33
N GLN A 17 9.46 -10.45 -9.69
CA GLN A 17 8.77 -9.21 -10.03
C GLN A 17 9.66 -7.98 -9.82
N LEU A 18 10.56 -8.05 -8.83
CA LEU A 18 11.52 -6.98 -8.55
C LEU A 18 12.77 -7.04 -9.44
N GLY A 19 12.88 -8.04 -10.31
CA GLY A 19 14.05 -8.24 -11.16
C GLY A 19 15.30 -8.65 -10.39
N LEU A 20 15.12 -9.29 -9.23
CA LEU A 20 16.21 -9.74 -8.36
C LEU A 20 16.44 -11.23 -8.55
N HIS A 21 17.70 -11.67 -8.40
CA HIS A 21 18.05 -13.08 -8.48
C HIS A 21 18.42 -13.60 -7.09
N TRP A 22 17.61 -14.51 -6.58
CA TRP A 22 17.86 -15.18 -5.30
C TRP A 22 17.84 -16.70 -5.50
N ASP A 23 18.66 -17.42 -4.77
CA ASP A 23 18.62 -18.88 -4.83
C ASP A 23 17.52 -19.43 -3.90
N GLY A 24 16.97 -20.57 -4.27
CA GLY A 24 15.90 -21.23 -3.53
C GLY A 24 16.27 -21.52 -2.07
N PRO A 25 17.46 -22.07 -1.77
CA PRO A 25 17.88 -22.29 -0.39
C PRO A 25 17.90 -21.02 0.47
N ALA A 26 18.34 -19.87 -0.06
CA ALA A 26 18.34 -18.61 0.68
C ALA A 26 16.90 -18.13 0.96
N LEU A 27 15.99 -18.26 -0.01
CA LEU A 27 14.57 -17.90 0.18
C LEU A 27 13.90 -18.83 1.21
N ALA A 28 14.25 -20.13 1.21
CA ALA A 28 13.73 -21.09 2.19
C ALA A 28 14.24 -20.74 3.61
N ALA A 29 15.51 -20.36 3.73
CA ALA A 29 16.09 -19.94 5.01
C ALA A 29 15.39 -18.68 5.55
N LEU A 30 15.11 -17.68 4.68
CA LEU A 30 14.35 -16.49 5.06
C LEU A 30 12.92 -16.84 5.50
N SER A 31 12.27 -17.77 4.82
CA SER A 31 10.93 -18.25 5.19
C SER A 31 10.95 -18.81 6.62
N THR A 32 11.91 -19.70 6.92
CA THR A 32 12.07 -20.29 8.25
C THR A 32 12.38 -19.23 9.32
N GLU A 33 13.23 -18.27 8.99
CA GLU A 33 13.55 -17.17 9.91
C GLU A 33 12.30 -16.35 10.27
N ILE A 34 11.48 -16.01 9.27
CA ILE A 34 10.26 -15.25 9.48
C ILE A 34 9.25 -16.06 10.33
N GLU A 35 9.15 -17.36 10.08
CA GLU A 35 8.31 -18.25 10.91
C GLU A 35 8.77 -18.26 12.37
N ASN A 36 10.08 -18.27 12.60
CA ASN A 36 10.64 -18.20 13.96
C ASN A 36 10.32 -16.85 14.62
N LEU A 37 10.35 -15.75 13.86
CA LEU A 37 9.99 -14.42 14.37
C LEU A 37 8.51 -14.35 14.79
N ALA A 38 7.63 -15.17 14.26
CA ALA A 38 6.22 -15.18 14.66
C ALA A 38 6.06 -15.50 16.16
N GLY A 39 6.99 -16.30 16.74
CA GLY A 39 7.01 -16.63 18.17
C GLY A 39 7.88 -15.69 19.02
N SER A 40 8.47 -14.67 18.45
CA SER A 40 9.38 -13.75 19.15
C SER A 40 8.68 -13.01 20.30
N GLN A 41 9.41 -12.78 21.38
CA GLN A 41 8.95 -11.95 22.50
C GLN A 41 9.34 -10.46 22.32
N ARG A 42 10.10 -10.14 21.26
CA ARG A 42 10.47 -8.75 20.96
C ARG A 42 9.26 -7.98 20.40
N PRO A 43 9.18 -6.67 20.58
CA PRO A 43 8.15 -5.88 19.89
C PRO A 43 8.27 -5.99 18.37
N ALA A 44 7.14 -6.05 17.66
CA ALA A 44 7.06 -6.28 16.22
C ALA A 44 7.98 -5.38 15.37
N PRO A 45 8.12 -4.07 15.65
CA PRO A 45 9.01 -3.23 14.82
C PRO A 45 10.50 -3.63 14.91
N PHE A 46 10.93 -4.23 16.02
CA PHE A 46 12.31 -4.73 16.13
C PHE A 46 12.52 -5.97 15.26
N ASP A 47 11.53 -6.86 15.19
CA ASP A 47 11.58 -8.03 14.32
C ASP A 47 11.57 -7.60 12.85
N ALA A 48 10.74 -6.61 12.49
CA ALA A 48 10.72 -6.03 11.15
C ALA A 48 12.07 -5.41 10.76
N ALA A 49 12.70 -4.69 11.71
CA ALA A 49 14.03 -4.12 11.49
C ALA A 49 15.09 -5.20 11.33
N ALA A 50 15.01 -6.27 12.13
CA ALA A 50 15.98 -7.37 12.09
C ALA A 50 15.96 -8.07 10.73
N ILE A 51 14.77 -8.44 10.23
CA ILE A 51 14.66 -9.12 8.93
C ILE A 51 15.16 -8.22 7.79
N ALA A 52 14.82 -6.92 7.81
CA ALA A 52 15.30 -6.00 6.78
C ALA A 52 16.82 -5.87 6.79
N GLY A 53 17.41 -5.77 7.98
CA GLY A 53 18.86 -5.72 8.15
C GLY A 53 19.55 -7.00 7.67
N HIS A 54 18.96 -8.15 7.98
CA HIS A 54 19.48 -9.47 7.57
C HIS A 54 19.51 -9.57 6.02
N VAL A 55 18.40 -9.24 5.37
CA VAL A 55 18.28 -9.30 3.89
C VAL A 55 19.36 -8.43 3.21
N VAL A 56 19.54 -7.19 3.69
CA VAL A 56 20.52 -6.26 3.11
C VAL A 56 21.96 -6.72 3.41
N THR A 57 22.17 -7.40 4.51
CA THR A 57 23.49 -8.00 4.82
C THR A 57 23.80 -9.15 3.85
N MET A 58 22.81 -9.99 3.56
CA MET A 58 22.95 -11.07 2.57
C MET A 58 23.11 -10.51 1.14
N ARG A 59 22.26 -9.55 0.78
CA ARG A 59 22.17 -9.01 -0.58
C ARG A 59 21.93 -7.50 -0.53
N PRO A 60 22.99 -6.67 -0.58
CA PRO A 60 22.87 -5.21 -0.51
C PRO A 60 22.01 -4.59 -1.61
N ASP A 61 21.86 -5.27 -2.75
CA ASP A 61 21.03 -4.84 -3.88
C ASP A 61 19.53 -5.09 -3.66
N SER A 62 19.16 -5.80 -2.60
CA SER A 62 17.80 -6.27 -2.35
C SER A 62 17.04 -5.41 -1.32
N GLU A 63 17.38 -4.13 -1.21
CA GLU A 63 16.76 -3.23 -0.22
C GLU A 63 15.23 -3.16 -0.36
N LEU A 64 14.71 -3.16 -1.59
CA LEU A 64 13.27 -3.10 -1.81
C LEU A 64 12.57 -4.37 -1.28
N PHE A 65 13.17 -5.53 -1.49
CA PHE A 65 12.68 -6.80 -0.94
C PHE A 65 12.75 -6.79 0.60
N ALA A 66 13.83 -6.24 1.17
CA ALA A 66 13.97 -6.10 2.62
C ALA A 66 12.82 -5.29 3.24
N TRP A 67 12.43 -4.17 2.62
CA TRP A 67 11.30 -3.37 3.08
C TRP A 67 9.97 -4.12 2.97
N TRP A 68 9.79 -4.86 1.87
CA TRP A 68 8.59 -5.69 1.69
C TRP A 68 8.48 -6.76 2.78
N LEU A 69 9.61 -7.42 3.11
CA LEU A 69 9.63 -8.42 4.19
C LEU A 69 9.40 -7.78 5.56
N ALA A 70 9.91 -6.59 5.81
CA ALA A 70 9.65 -5.87 7.06
C ALA A 70 8.14 -5.64 7.26
N ASP A 71 7.43 -5.18 6.23
CA ASP A 71 5.98 -4.98 6.31
C ASP A 71 5.23 -6.33 6.43
N LEU A 72 5.74 -7.40 5.82
CA LEU A 72 5.19 -8.76 5.99
C LEU A 72 5.32 -9.24 7.44
N VAL A 73 6.50 -9.08 8.03
CA VAL A 73 6.75 -9.46 9.44
C VAL A 73 5.84 -8.66 10.38
N LEU A 74 5.70 -7.36 10.14
CA LEU A 74 4.74 -6.54 10.92
C LEU A 74 3.33 -7.12 10.84
N ALA A 75 2.86 -7.47 9.64
CA ALA A 75 1.51 -8.02 9.46
C ALA A 75 1.34 -9.34 10.23
N GLN A 76 2.34 -10.22 10.17
CA GLN A 76 2.30 -11.50 10.90
C GLN A 76 2.29 -11.28 12.41
N ARG A 77 3.19 -10.43 12.91
CA ARG A 77 3.34 -10.17 14.36
C ARG A 77 2.10 -9.47 14.94
N LEU A 78 1.41 -8.67 14.13
CA LEU A 78 0.20 -7.94 14.55
C LEU A 78 -1.10 -8.70 14.20
N GLY A 79 -1.00 -9.89 13.61
CA GLY A 79 -2.16 -10.72 13.27
C GLY A 79 -3.00 -10.15 12.13
N TRP A 80 -2.43 -9.32 11.26
CA TRP A 80 -3.15 -8.73 10.14
C TRP A 80 -3.31 -9.74 9.00
N GLN A 81 -4.44 -9.70 8.33
CA GLN A 81 -4.74 -10.60 7.20
C GLN A 81 -3.94 -10.27 5.95
N ARG A 82 -3.51 -9.01 5.81
CA ARG A 82 -2.74 -8.52 4.67
C ARG A 82 -1.62 -7.60 5.15
N PRO A 83 -0.43 -7.69 4.57
CA PRO A 83 0.59 -6.70 4.85
C PRO A 83 0.16 -5.36 4.28
N LEU A 84 0.36 -4.31 5.05
CA LEU A 84 0.20 -2.93 4.62
C LEU A 84 1.59 -2.34 4.43
N PRO A 85 1.84 -1.58 3.36
CA PRO A 85 3.17 -1.01 3.10
C PRO A 85 3.46 0.21 3.97
N LEU A 86 3.43 0.03 5.28
CA LEU A 86 3.58 1.13 6.26
C LEU A 86 5.02 1.64 6.29
N LEU A 87 5.98 0.72 6.48
CA LEU A 87 7.39 1.09 6.51
C LEU A 87 7.88 1.49 5.12
N MET A 88 7.46 0.74 4.09
CA MET A 88 7.82 1.04 2.70
C MET A 88 7.36 2.45 2.30
N ALA A 89 6.19 2.90 2.74
CA ALA A 89 5.69 4.24 2.46
C ALA A 89 6.54 5.35 3.12
N GLN A 90 7.27 5.01 4.19
CA GLN A 90 8.10 5.97 4.94
C GLN A 90 9.59 5.96 4.56
N VAL A 91 10.02 5.11 3.63
CA VAL A 91 11.45 4.91 3.30
C VAL A 91 12.20 6.21 3.01
N PHE A 92 11.54 7.17 2.36
CA PHE A 92 12.12 8.48 2.04
C PHE A 92 11.67 9.58 3.03
N GLY A 93 10.93 9.21 4.06
CA GLY A 93 10.41 10.12 5.07
C GLY A 93 11.47 10.60 6.06
N PRO A 94 11.11 11.58 6.89
CA PRO A 94 12.05 12.17 7.84
C PRO A 94 12.58 11.17 8.88
N SER A 95 11.79 10.15 9.22
CA SER A 95 12.20 9.12 10.20
C SER A 95 13.47 8.38 9.81
N PHE A 96 13.73 8.26 8.50
CA PHE A 96 14.92 7.58 7.98
C PHE A 96 16.01 8.56 7.53
N ARG A 97 16.05 9.76 8.12
CA ARG A 97 17.12 10.73 7.86
C ARG A 97 17.89 11.01 9.15
N THR A 98 19.22 11.15 9.05
CA THR A 98 20.04 11.57 10.19
C THR A 98 19.86 13.07 10.40
N GLU A 99 19.94 13.51 11.66
CA GLU A 99 19.96 14.94 12.02
C GLU A 99 21.30 15.59 11.70
N ALA A 100 22.34 14.80 11.47
CA ALA A 100 23.66 15.29 11.13
C ALA A 100 23.68 15.99 9.76
N SER A 101 24.64 16.88 9.58
CA SER A 101 24.81 17.68 8.37
C SER A 101 24.75 16.81 7.10
N GLY A 102 23.88 17.13 6.18
CA GLY A 102 23.67 16.40 4.94
C GLY A 102 22.49 15.44 4.93
N GLY A 103 21.87 15.16 6.09
CA GLY A 103 20.64 14.37 6.13
C GLY A 103 20.74 12.98 5.50
N ARG A 104 21.86 12.27 5.71
CA ARG A 104 22.08 10.93 5.14
C ARG A 104 20.90 10.00 5.47
N ARG A 105 20.48 9.23 4.49
CA ARG A 105 19.43 8.24 4.67
C ARG A 105 19.92 7.08 5.57
N ILE A 106 19.12 6.73 6.56
CA ILE A 106 19.33 5.55 7.43
C ILE A 106 18.80 4.34 6.64
N ARG A 107 19.63 3.33 6.47
CA ARG A 107 19.30 2.11 5.70
C ARG A 107 19.20 0.90 6.62
N PRO A 108 18.54 -0.19 6.15
CA PRO A 108 18.57 -1.46 6.90
C PRO A 108 20.02 -1.87 7.20
N GLY A 109 20.27 -2.23 8.47
CA GLY A 109 21.60 -2.58 8.97
C GLY A 109 22.39 -1.43 9.60
N ASP A 110 21.99 -0.16 9.39
CA ASP A 110 22.64 0.97 10.06
C ASP A 110 22.34 0.95 11.57
N LYS A 111 23.28 1.48 12.38
CA LYS A 111 23.21 1.50 13.85
C LYS A 111 21.90 2.04 14.43
N ASN A 112 21.30 3.05 13.78
CA ASN A 112 20.07 3.70 14.26
C ASN A 112 18.81 3.17 13.55
N PHE A 113 18.92 2.09 12.78
CA PHE A 113 17.84 1.61 11.94
C PHE A 113 16.62 1.15 12.75
N GLU A 114 16.84 0.39 13.84
CA GLU A 114 15.72 -0.08 14.69
C GLU A 114 14.91 1.09 15.26
N ARG A 115 15.61 2.12 15.75
CA ARG A 115 14.95 3.32 16.27
C ARG A 115 14.16 4.04 15.15
N ALA A 116 14.77 4.15 13.96
CA ALA A 116 14.13 4.79 12.80
C ALA A 116 12.86 4.03 12.40
N VAL A 117 12.90 2.69 12.42
CA VAL A 117 11.72 1.85 12.13
C VAL A 117 10.59 2.12 13.13
N CYS A 118 10.90 2.22 14.42
CA CYS A 118 9.90 2.51 15.44
C CYS A 118 9.22 3.87 15.20
N VAL A 119 10.01 4.91 14.92
CA VAL A 119 9.48 6.26 14.65
C VAL A 119 8.67 6.27 13.36
N ALA A 120 9.20 5.62 12.31
CA ALA A 120 8.52 5.51 11.02
C ALA A 120 7.16 4.79 11.14
N LEU A 121 7.10 3.73 11.93
CA LEU A 121 5.86 2.97 12.13
C LEU A 121 4.79 3.83 12.80
N VAL A 122 5.16 4.64 13.80
CA VAL A 122 4.21 5.57 14.45
C VAL A 122 3.69 6.59 13.44
N ALA A 123 4.58 7.18 12.63
CA ALA A 123 4.19 8.15 11.60
C ALA A 123 3.28 7.49 10.56
N ALA A 124 3.67 6.30 10.06
CA ALA A 124 2.90 5.55 9.07
C ALA A 124 1.50 5.18 9.59
N ALA A 125 1.41 4.74 10.85
CA ALA A 125 0.13 4.38 11.46
C ALA A 125 -0.80 5.61 11.55
N ALA A 126 -0.26 6.77 11.95
CA ALA A 126 -1.01 8.02 12.00
C ALA A 126 -1.51 8.42 10.60
N ASP A 127 -0.64 8.32 9.58
CA ASP A 127 -1.00 8.62 8.18
C ASP A 127 -2.08 7.66 7.68
N ALA A 128 -1.95 6.36 7.97
CA ALA A 128 -2.91 5.35 7.56
C ALA A 128 -4.28 5.59 8.20
N CYS A 129 -4.32 5.94 9.49
CA CYS A 129 -5.57 6.26 10.19
C CYS A 129 -6.25 7.51 9.59
N ARG A 130 -5.46 8.55 9.27
CA ARG A 130 -6.00 9.75 8.61
C ARG A 130 -6.58 9.43 7.23
N LEU A 131 -5.85 8.64 6.44
CA LEU A 131 -6.30 8.23 5.12
C LEU A 131 -7.59 7.38 5.21
N ALA A 132 -7.64 6.42 6.13
CA ALA A 132 -8.83 5.60 6.34
C ALA A 132 -10.05 6.44 6.72
N ALA A 133 -9.89 7.41 7.62
CA ALA A 133 -10.97 8.32 8.03
C ALA A 133 -11.43 9.19 6.84
N GLU A 134 -10.49 9.68 6.03
CA GLU A 134 -10.82 10.46 4.83
C GLU A 134 -11.59 9.61 3.81
N LEU A 135 -11.10 8.41 3.51
CA LEU A 135 -11.76 7.50 2.56
C LEU A 135 -13.17 7.12 3.04
N SER A 136 -13.33 6.84 4.35
CA SER A 136 -14.65 6.54 4.93
C SER A 136 -15.64 7.69 4.72
N ARG A 137 -15.23 8.92 5.03
CA ARG A 137 -16.08 10.10 4.83
C ARG A 137 -16.46 10.30 3.35
N ARG A 138 -15.52 10.05 2.45
CA ARG A 138 -15.77 10.17 1.00
C ARG A 138 -16.71 9.07 0.50
N ALA A 139 -16.53 7.84 0.98
CA ALA A 139 -17.40 6.72 0.67
C ALA A 139 -18.84 6.99 1.16
N GLU A 140 -18.99 7.48 2.39
CA GLU A 140 -20.30 7.88 2.94
C GLU A 140 -20.96 8.96 2.07
N LYS A 141 -20.20 9.96 1.65
CA LYS A 141 -20.69 11.03 0.78
C LYS A 141 -21.13 10.49 -0.58
N LEU A 142 -20.33 9.61 -1.18
CA LEU A 142 -20.68 8.95 -2.44
C LEU A 142 -21.99 8.17 -2.31
N LEU A 143 -22.14 7.39 -1.23
CA LEU A 143 -23.35 6.63 -0.96
C LEU A 143 -24.57 7.54 -0.73
N ALA A 144 -24.39 8.68 -0.07
CA ALA A 144 -25.48 9.64 0.19
C ALA A 144 -25.98 10.33 -1.10
N VAL A 145 -25.11 10.47 -2.12
CA VAL A 145 -25.54 11.07 -3.40
C VAL A 145 -26.05 10.01 -4.38
N ALA A 146 -25.79 8.74 -4.14
CA ALA A 146 -26.19 7.63 -5.04
C ALA A 146 -27.67 7.68 -5.45
N PRO A 147 -28.64 7.89 -4.51
CA PRO A 147 -30.06 7.94 -4.87
C PRO A 147 -30.43 9.14 -5.77
N LYS A 148 -29.59 10.16 -5.83
CA LYS A 148 -29.81 11.37 -6.64
C LYS A 148 -29.34 11.22 -8.09
N LEU A 149 -28.70 10.08 -8.40
CA LEU A 149 -28.16 9.81 -9.74
C LEU A 149 -29.20 9.04 -10.56
N ARG A 150 -29.66 9.64 -11.65
CA ARG A 150 -30.70 9.07 -12.52
C ARG A 150 -30.14 8.24 -13.67
N ALA A 151 -28.80 8.23 -13.84
CA ALA A 151 -28.17 7.53 -14.96
C ALA A 151 -28.30 6.01 -14.79
N LYS A 152 -28.81 5.33 -15.82
CA LYS A 152 -28.80 3.87 -15.88
C LYS A 152 -27.34 3.40 -15.84
N GLY A 153 -27.01 2.53 -14.91
CA GLY A 153 -25.62 2.08 -14.70
C GLY A 153 -24.83 2.91 -13.67
N ALA A 154 -25.44 3.92 -13.03
CA ALA A 154 -24.78 4.68 -11.97
C ALA A 154 -24.36 3.78 -10.79
N GLY A 155 -25.18 2.77 -10.47
CA GLY A 155 -24.86 1.80 -9.40
C GLY A 155 -23.58 1.04 -9.68
N ASP A 156 -23.34 0.63 -10.91
CA ASP A 156 -22.11 -0.10 -11.30
C ASP A 156 -20.87 0.79 -11.07
N VAL A 157 -20.98 2.07 -11.44
CA VAL A 157 -19.89 3.05 -11.27
C VAL A 157 -19.61 3.29 -9.79
N ILE A 158 -20.66 3.43 -8.96
CA ILE A 158 -20.52 3.60 -7.52
C ILE A 158 -19.82 2.39 -6.90
N PHE A 159 -20.26 1.19 -7.29
CA PHE A 159 -19.62 -0.04 -6.81
C PHE A 159 -18.12 -0.07 -7.16
N LEU A 160 -17.78 0.27 -8.41
CA LEU A 160 -16.38 0.33 -8.83
C LEU A 160 -15.57 1.37 -8.04
N LEU A 161 -16.14 2.56 -7.81
CA LEU A 161 -15.48 3.61 -7.04
C LEU A 161 -15.24 3.22 -5.57
N LEU A 162 -16.09 2.33 -5.02
CA LEU A 162 -15.94 1.83 -3.65
C LEU A 162 -15.02 0.61 -3.55
N SER A 163 -14.82 -0.12 -4.65
CA SER A 163 -14.05 -1.37 -4.65
C SER A 163 -12.65 -1.24 -5.24
N GLU A 164 -12.39 -0.18 -6.00
CA GLU A 164 -11.12 0.03 -6.69
C GLU A 164 -10.44 1.31 -6.20
N ASP A 165 -9.14 1.28 -6.11
CA ASP A 165 -8.33 2.44 -5.64
C ASP A 165 -8.50 3.67 -6.54
N ALA A 166 -8.69 3.44 -7.85
CA ALA A 166 -9.03 4.47 -8.83
C ALA A 166 -9.81 3.85 -9.97
N UNK A 167 -10.69 4.38 -10.23
CA UNK A 167 -11.41 3.87 -11.14
C UNK A 167 -10.87 4.23 -12.32
N UNK A 168 -10.28 3.75 -12.43
CA UNK A 168 -9.72 3.84 -13.34
C UNK A 168 -10.41 3.80 -14.29
N UNK A 169 -10.98 3.57 -14.31
CA UNK A 169 -11.58 3.46 -15.12
C UNK A 169 -12.17 4.42 -15.71
N ALA A 170 -12.07 5.31 -15.17
CA ALA A 170 -12.67 6.45 -15.82
C ALA A 170 -11.69 7.11 -16.78
N VAL A 171 -11.16 6.36 -17.67
CA VAL A 171 -10.35 6.91 -18.74
C VAL A 171 -11.28 7.67 -19.70
N SER A 172 -11.32 8.99 -19.56
CA SER A 172 -12.00 9.92 -20.48
C SER A 172 -13.37 9.45 -21.01
N GLY A 173 -14.23 9.01 -20.11
CA GLY A 173 -15.58 8.58 -20.46
C GLY A 173 -15.67 7.18 -21.07
N SER A 174 -14.63 6.38 -20.94
CA SER A 174 -14.61 5.03 -21.51
C SER A 174 -14.94 3.92 -20.51
N LEU A 175 -15.47 4.25 -19.33
CA LEU A 175 -16.04 3.22 -18.46
C LEU A 175 -17.33 2.74 -19.11
N ALA A 176 -17.15 1.90 -20.11
CA ALA A 176 -18.27 1.24 -20.76
C ALA A 176 -18.70 0.07 -19.90
N THR A 177 -19.56 0.33 -18.93
CA THR A 177 -20.36 -0.75 -18.38
C THR A 177 -21.43 -1.08 -19.42
N LYS A 178 -21.98 -2.29 -19.36
CA LYS A 178 -23.06 -2.72 -20.30
C LYS A 178 -24.23 -1.72 -20.38
N ASN A 179 -24.37 -0.86 -19.36
CA ASN A 179 -25.52 0.02 -19.20
C ASN A 179 -25.18 1.52 -19.31
N LEU A 180 -23.94 1.89 -19.64
CA LEU A 180 -23.53 3.29 -19.61
C LEU A 180 -22.72 3.65 -20.87
N SER A 181 -23.28 4.54 -21.70
CA SER A 181 -22.57 5.03 -22.88
C SER A 181 -21.44 5.99 -22.45
N ARG A 182 -20.49 6.24 -23.36
CA ARG A 182 -19.37 7.17 -23.14
C ARG A 182 -19.85 8.57 -22.69
N PHE A 183 -20.89 9.10 -23.36
CA PHE A 183 -21.45 10.41 -23.03
C PHE A 183 -22.16 10.41 -21.67
N ALA A 184 -22.89 9.34 -21.35
CA ALA A 184 -23.58 9.21 -20.07
C ALA A 184 -22.57 9.07 -18.93
N SER A 185 -21.47 8.32 -19.14
CA SER A 185 -20.37 8.19 -18.17
C SER A 185 -19.75 9.56 -17.86
N ARG A 186 -19.41 10.33 -18.91
CA ARG A 186 -18.84 11.66 -18.75
C ARG A 186 -19.74 12.57 -17.91
N ARG A 187 -21.03 12.65 -18.24
CA ARG A 187 -22.01 13.46 -17.48
C ARG A 187 -22.14 12.99 -16.04
N LEU A 188 -22.07 11.67 -15.83
CA LEU A 188 -22.15 11.10 -14.48
C LEU A 188 -20.97 11.56 -13.64
N PHE A 189 -19.73 11.46 -14.16
CA PHE A 189 -18.54 11.90 -13.43
C PHE A 189 -18.53 13.43 -13.20
N GLU A 190 -18.96 14.22 -14.20
CA GLU A 190 -19.13 15.68 -14.03
C GLU A 190 -20.13 15.97 -12.89
N ARG A 191 -21.23 15.22 -12.83
CA ARG A 191 -22.24 15.38 -11.77
C ARG A 191 -21.70 14.95 -10.40
N LEU A 192 -20.95 13.85 -10.34
CA LEU A 192 -20.32 13.39 -9.09
C LEU A 192 -19.30 14.42 -8.57
N GLN A 193 -18.54 15.05 -9.47
CA GLN A 193 -17.62 16.13 -9.10
C GLN A 193 -18.37 17.37 -8.57
N GLN A 194 -19.46 17.78 -9.26
CA GLN A 194 -20.30 18.89 -8.80
C GLN A 194 -20.87 18.67 -7.41
N LEU A 195 -21.15 17.39 -7.08
CA LEU A 195 -21.64 17.00 -5.76
C LEU A 195 -20.49 16.73 -4.77
N ASP A 196 -19.25 16.95 -5.22
CA ASP A 196 -18.03 16.71 -4.43
C ASP A 196 -17.99 15.28 -3.86
N ALA A 197 -18.51 14.32 -4.64
CA ALA A 197 -18.56 12.91 -4.26
C ALA A 197 -17.35 12.11 -4.80
N VAL A 198 -16.67 12.66 -5.81
CA VAL A 198 -15.42 12.11 -6.35
C VAL A 198 -14.45 13.24 -6.64
N ARG A 199 -13.16 12.92 -6.65
CA ARG A 199 -12.13 13.87 -7.07
C ARG A 199 -11.39 13.33 -8.30
N GLU A 200 -10.87 14.24 -9.08
CA GLU A 200 -9.96 13.89 -10.17
C GLU A 200 -8.55 13.70 -9.59
N LEU A 201 -7.93 12.58 -9.92
CA LEU A 201 -6.62 12.19 -9.41
C LEU A 201 -5.48 12.49 -10.40
N SER A 202 -5.80 12.69 -11.68
CA SER A 202 -4.79 12.75 -12.74
C SER A 202 -4.30 14.17 -13.10
N GLY A 203 -5.13 15.21 -12.89
CA GLY A 203 -4.82 16.59 -13.28
C GLY A 203 -4.57 16.78 -14.78
N ARG A 204 -5.07 15.89 -15.65
CA ARG A 204 -4.85 15.92 -17.09
C ARG A 204 -6.14 16.24 -17.83
N THR A 205 -6.02 16.91 -18.99
CA THR A 205 -7.17 17.21 -19.85
C THR A 205 -7.74 15.95 -20.51
N THR A 206 -6.87 14.97 -20.75
CA THR A 206 -7.23 13.66 -21.31
C THR A 206 -6.81 12.56 -20.34
N PHE A 207 -7.44 11.40 -20.43
CA PHE A 207 -7.18 10.25 -19.56
C PHE A 207 -7.35 10.61 -18.09
N ARG A 208 -8.48 11.23 -17.76
CA ARG A 208 -8.80 11.64 -16.40
C ARG A 208 -9.12 10.42 -15.53
N LEU A 209 -8.47 10.34 -14.37
CA LEU A 209 -8.72 9.32 -13.35
C LEU A 209 -9.56 9.94 -12.23
N PHE A 210 -10.52 9.19 -11.74
CA PHE A 210 -11.38 9.62 -10.64
C PHE A 210 -11.34 8.59 -9.51
N GLY A 211 -11.43 9.08 -8.28
CA GLY A 211 -11.47 8.23 -7.09
C GLY A 211 -12.14 8.95 -5.93
N LEU A 212 -12.16 8.30 -4.79
CA LEU A 212 -12.66 8.86 -3.53
C LEU A 212 -11.69 9.87 -2.94
#